data_7e7dd8f9d1b39230d62c51e482af2ab4
#
_entry.id   7e7dd8f9d1b39230d62c51e482af2ab4
#
_cell.length_a   1.000
_cell.length_b   1.000
_cell.length_c   1.000
_cell.angle_alpha   90.00
_cell.angle_beta   90.00
_cell.angle_gamma   90.00
#
_symmetry.space_group_name_H-M   'P 1'
#
loop_
_entity.id
_entity.type
_entity.pdbx_description
1 polymer ?
#
loop_
_entity_poly.entity_id
_entity_poly.type
_entity_poly.pdbx_seq_one_letter_code
_entity_poly.pdbx_strand_id
1 'polypeptide(L)'
;MAHILIVDDERSICELLEITFRKEGHRVEVAMNGEGARRKLEAQIFDIVISDIRMPDTTGVELLQFCKEISPSSYFLLITGVPTVETAIAAINSGADRYVIKDHDLVDQLRRAVRQVDETLRLKNEAGYLRRELRRLTGMDKIIGHSANMRAIFDMIMTVAPQASRVMITGETGTGKELVARAIHENSQRNQEPFITINCGAFPETLLESELFGYVKGAFTGANENRQGLFKAANGGTIFLDEIGNMSLPMQVKLFRVLQEGKVRPVGSNEETEIDVRVIAATNKDLEKAIAAKSASN
;
A
#
# COMPACT_ATOMS: atom_id res chain seq x y z
N MET A 1 4.43 -12.97 21.73
CA MET A 1 3.35 -13.55 22.57
C MET A 1 2.23 -13.98 21.63
N ALA A 2 2.03 -15.29 21.48
CA ALA A 2 1.06 -15.87 20.54
C ALA A 2 -0.19 -16.36 21.28
N HIS A 3 -1.33 -16.41 20.58
CA HIS A 3 -2.56 -17.03 21.05
C HIS A 3 -2.64 -18.45 20.49
N ILE A 4 -2.58 -19.45 21.36
CA ILE A 4 -2.43 -20.86 21.02
C ILE A 4 -3.71 -21.63 21.38
N LEU A 5 -4.23 -22.42 20.44
CA LEU A 5 -5.26 -23.42 20.70
C LEU A 5 -4.62 -24.83 20.72
N ILE A 6 -4.82 -25.57 21.79
CA ILE A 6 -4.41 -26.96 21.90
C ILE A 6 -5.66 -27.85 21.81
N VAL A 7 -5.60 -28.85 20.93
CA VAL A 7 -6.72 -29.76 20.67
C VAL A 7 -6.22 -31.20 20.78
N ASP A 8 -6.66 -31.90 21.81
CA ASP A 8 -6.28 -33.29 22.06
C ASP A 8 -7.34 -33.92 22.96
N ASP A 9 -7.72 -35.17 22.73
CA ASP A 9 -8.65 -35.92 23.59
C ASP A 9 -7.98 -36.45 24.86
N GLU A 10 -6.63 -36.46 24.88
CA GLU A 10 -5.86 -36.81 26.08
C GLU A 10 -5.68 -35.61 27.01
N ARG A 11 -6.39 -35.60 28.09
CA ARG A 11 -6.31 -34.52 29.10
C ARG A 11 -4.89 -34.26 29.62
N SER A 12 -4.08 -35.29 29.80
CA SER A 12 -2.70 -35.21 30.27
C SER A 12 -1.80 -34.41 29.30
N ILE A 13 -1.96 -34.59 27.98
CA ILE A 13 -1.25 -33.86 26.95
C ILE A 13 -1.69 -32.40 26.95
N CYS A 14 -3.00 -32.16 27.00
CA CYS A 14 -3.55 -30.79 27.08
C CYS A 14 -3.00 -30.02 28.28
N GLU A 15 -3.05 -30.59 29.49
CA GLU A 15 -2.54 -29.95 30.72
C GLU A 15 -1.03 -29.70 30.63
N LEU A 16 -0.25 -30.66 30.13
CA LEU A 16 1.19 -30.52 29.97
C LEU A 16 1.55 -29.36 29.03
N LEU A 17 0.94 -29.31 27.86
CA LEU A 17 1.21 -28.29 26.86
C LEU A 17 0.68 -26.93 27.29
N GLU A 18 -0.50 -26.87 27.94
CA GLU A 18 -1.06 -25.64 28.48
C GLU A 18 -0.13 -25.02 29.53
N ILE A 19 0.33 -25.80 30.50
CA ILE A 19 1.27 -25.32 31.53
C ILE A 19 2.57 -24.86 30.89
N THR A 20 3.07 -25.61 29.91
CA THR A 20 4.33 -25.31 29.26
C THR A 20 4.26 -23.96 28.55
N PHE A 21 3.29 -23.76 27.67
CA PHE A 21 3.21 -22.54 26.88
C PHE A 21 2.70 -21.32 27.66
N ARG A 22 1.90 -21.51 28.70
CA ARG A 22 1.53 -20.41 29.62
C ARG A 22 2.75 -19.93 30.42
N LYS A 23 3.65 -20.82 30.86
CA LYS A 23 4.93 -20.44 31.51
C LYS A 23 5.85 -19.67 30.58
N GLU A 24 5.75 -19.91 29.27
CA GLU A 24 6.53 -19.19 28.25
C GLU A 24 5.87 -17.86 27.82
N GLY A 25 4.74 -17.47 28.46
CA GLY A 25 4.08 -16.18 28.25
C GLY A 25 3.08 -16.16 27.11
N HIS A 26 2.68 -17.31 26.56
CA HIS A 26 1.63 -17.40 25.54
C HIS A 26 0.23 -17.41 26.15
N ARG A 27 -0.77 -16.92 25.41
CA ARG A 27 -2.17 -17.12 25.76
C ARG A 27 -2.60 -18.48 25.22
N VAL A 28 -3.08 -19.37 26.09
CA VAL A 28 -3.39 -20.76 25.71
C VAL A 28 -4.82 -21.09 26.06
N GLU A 29 -5.50 -21.68 25.09
CA GLU A 29 -6.81 -22.30 25.26
C GLU A 29 -6.74 -23.77 24.84
N VAL A 30 -7.63 -24.56 25.44
CA VAL A 30 -7.68 -26.01 25.24
C VAL A 30 -9.07 -26.42 24.75
N ALA A 31 -9.11 -27.39 23.85
CA ALA A 31 -10.31 -28.11 23.44
C ALA A 31 -10.03 -29.62 23.53
N MET A 32 -10.95 -30.36 24.14
CA MET A 32 -10.82 -31.81 24.33
C MET A 32 -11.37 -32.65 23.18
N ASN A 33 -11.85 -32.00 22.12
CA ASN A 33 -12.40 -32.64 20.92
C ASN A 33 -12.51 -31.62 19.77
N GLY A 34 -12.79 -32.11 18.57
CA GLY A 34 -12.86 -31.28 17.36
C GLY A 34 -14.04 -30.33 17.34
N GLU A 35 -15.20 -30.72 17.89
CA GLU A 35 -16.38 -29.85 17.94
C GLU A 35 -16.12 -28.64 18.86
N GLY A 36 -15.49 -28.84 20.01
CA GLY A 36 -15.05 -27.79 20.91
C GLY A 36 -14.02 -26.85 20.27
N ALA A 37 -13.10 -27.44 19.48
CA ALA A 37 -12.11 -26.67 18.74
C ALA A 37 -12.76 -25.81 17.65
N ARG A 38 -13.71 -26.36 16.87
CA ARG A 38 -14.44 -25.60 15.81
C ARG A 38 -15.16 -24.40 16.40
N ARG A 39 -15.90 -24.58 17.49
CA ARG A 39 -16.61 -23.48 18.21
C ARG A 39 -15.65 -22.37 18.64
N LYS A 40 -14.46 -22.72 19.10
CA LYS A 40 -13.44 -21.73 19.48
C LYS A 40 -12.84 -21.00 18.28
N LEU A 41 -12.57 -21.71 17.20
CA LEU A 41 -12.06 -21.15 15.95
C LEU A 41 -13.06 -20.19 15.27
N GLU A 42 -14.37 -20.46 15.39
CA GLU A 42 -15.44 -19.56 14.94
C GLU A 42 -15.54 -18.29 15.81
N ALA A 43 -15.30 -18.39 17.11
CA ALA A 43 -15.45 -17.30 18.05
C ALA A 43 -14.26 -16.34 18.07
N GLN A 44 -13.05 -16.81 17.77
CA GLN A 44 -11.83 -16.01 17.86
C GLN A 44 -10.69 -16.56 17.00
N ILE A 45 -9.73 -15.69 16.69
CA ILE A 45 -8.55 -16.05 15.88
C ILE A 45 -7.43 -16.53 16.80
N PHE A 46 -6.80 -17.64 16.41
CA PHE A 46 -5.60 -18.16 17.05
C PHE A 46 -4.39 -17.99 16.12
N ASP A 47 -3.25 -17.62 16.68
CA ASP A 47 -2.01 -17.53 15.94
C ASP A 47 -1.47 -18.93 15.59
N ILE A 48 -1.63 -19.87 16.53
CA ILE A 48 -1.13 -21.23 16.43
C ILE A 48 -2.22 -22.19 16.88
N VAL A 49 -2.44 -23.26 16.11
CA VAL A 49 -3.28 -24.39 16.51
C VAL A 49 -2.40 -25.63 16.57
N ILE A 50 -2.42 -26.33 17.70
CA ILE A 50 -1.75 -27.61 17.90
C ILE A 50 -2.83 -28.66 18.08
N SER A 51 -2.96 -29.60 17.14
CA SER A 51 -4.05 -30.58 17.15
C SER A 51 -3.53 -32.02 17.02
N ASP A 52 -4.11 -32.90 17.82
CA ASP A 52 -3.96 -34.33 17.53
C ASP A 52 -4.60 -34.68 16.18
N ILE A 53 -4.01 -35.64 15.51
CA ILE A 53 -4.54 -36.18 14.24
C ILE A 53 -5.76 -37.05 14.50
N ARG A 54 -5.76 -37.84 15.56
CA ARG A 54 -6.82 -38.82 15.86
C ARG A 54 -7.64 -38.39 17.05
N MET A 55 -8.85 -37.94 16.80
CA MET A 55 -9.82 -37.63 17.84
C MET A 55 -11.11 -38.42 17.60
N PRO A 56 -11.91 -38.69 18.65
CA PRO A 56 -13.11 -39.52 18.56
C PRO A 56 -14.18 -38.98 17.59
N ASP A 57 -14.28 -37.67 17.42
CA ASP A 57 -15.35 -36.97 16.71
C ASP A 57 -14.91 -36.40 15.35
N THR A 58 -13.62 -36.19 15.13
CA THR A 58 -13.07 -35.66 13.86
C THR A 58 -11.58 -35.96 13.77
N THR A 59 -11.02 -35.74 12.58
CA THR A 59 -9.56 -35.83 12.41
C THR A 59 -8.91 -34.45 12.49
N GLY A 60 -7.66 -34.40 12.97
CA GLY A 60 -6.88 -33.16 12.98
C GLY A 60 -6.67 -32.57 11.56
N VAL A 61 -6.70 -33.40 10.50
CA VAL A 61 -6.63 -32.97 9.12
C VAL A 61 -7.91 -32.24 8.67
N GLU A 62 -9.08 -32.74 9.06
CA GLU A 62 -10.35 -32.03 8.80
C GLU A 62 -10.44 -30.71 9.57
N LEU A 63 -9.92 -30.70 10.81
CA LEU A 63 -9.86 -29.47 11.60
C LEU A 63 -8.88 -28.46 11.01
N LEU A 64 -7.77 -28.90 10.44
CA LEU A 64 -6.82 -28.07 9.70
C LEU A 64 -7.49 -27.40 8.49
N GLN A 65 -8.22 -28.17 7.67
CA GLN A 65 -8.93 -27.61 6.51
C GLN A 65 -9.94 -26.56 6.93
N PHE A 66 -10.73 -26.84 7.94
CA PHE A 66 -11.68 -25.89 8.53
C PHE A 66 -10.98 -24.64 9.07
N CYS A 67 -9.86 -24.79 9.78
CA CYS A 67 -9.09 -23.65 10.28
C CYS A 67 -8.56 -22.78 9.14
N LYS A 68 -8.03 -23.37 8.07
CA LYS A 68 -7.47 -22.63 6.93
C LYS A 68 -8.55 -21.91 6.12
N GLU A 69 -9.79 -22.39 6.12
CA GLU A 69 -10.94 -21.68 5.51
C GLU A 69 -11.29 -20.40 6.28
N ILE A 70 -11.33 -20.45 7.62
CA ILE A 70 -11.70 -19.32 8.48
C ILE A 70 -10.52 -18.36 8.70
N SER A 71 -9.33 -18.90 8.96
CA SER A 71 -8.14 -18.16 9.28
C SER A 71 -6.91 -18.72 8.53
N PRO A 72 -6.71 -18.34 7.25
CA PRO A 72 -5.61 -18.84 6.43
C PRO A 72 -4.21 -18.48 7.00
N SER A 73 -4.14 -17.47 7.85
CA SER A 73 -2.89 -17.00 8.46
C SER A 73 -2.48 -17.75 9.73
N SER A 74 -3.37 -18.55 10.32
CA SER A 74 -3.06 -19.35 11.50
C SER A 74 -2.07 -20.46 11.17
N TYR A 75 -1.06 -20.63 12.00
CA TYR A 75 -0.13 -21.74 11.89
C TYR A 75 -0.73 -23.00 12.51
N PHE A 76 -0.70 -24.11 11.77
CA PHE A 76 -1.32 -25.36 12.21
C PHE A 76 -0.29 -26.49 12.36
N LEU A 77 -0.13 -26.96 13.59
CA LEU A 77 0.77 -28.06 13.96
C LEU A 77 -0.04 -29.31 14.24
N LEU A 78 0.21 -30.37 13.50
CA LEU A 78 -0.39 -31.68 13.78
C LEU A 78 0.54 -32.53 14.65
N ILE A 79 -0.03 -33.15 15.69
CA ILE A 79 0.67 -34.10 16.56
C ILE A 79 0.05 -35.49 16.43
N THR A 80 0.84 -36.54 16.57
CA THR A 80 0.36 -37.93 16.46
C THR A 80 1.16 -38.89 17.32
N GLY A 81 0.46 -39.81 17.98
CA GLY A 81 1.08 -40.95 18.68
C GLY A 81 1.36 -42.16 17.76
N VAL A 82 0.76 -42.19 16.56
CA VAL A 82 0.92 -43.30 15.60
C VAL A 82 1.30 -42.72 14.24
N PRO A 83 2.59 -42.43 14.00
CA PRO A 83 3.01 -41.89 12.72
C PRO A 83 2.93 -42.95 11.61
N THR A 84 2.30 -42.58 10.50
CA THR A 84 2.31 -43.37 9.26
C THR A 84 2.68 -42.48 8.08
N VAL A 85 3.18 -43.08 7.00
CA VAL A 85 3.50 -42.32 5.78
C VAL A 85 2.26 -41.64 5.21
N GLU A 86 1.13 -42.30 5.26
CA GLU A 86 -0.14 -41.79 4.76
C GLU A 86 -0.60 -40.57 5.52
N THR A 87 -0.51 -40.59 6.88
CA THR A 87 -0.90 -39.41 7.70
C THR A 87 0.05 -38.24 7.53
N ALA A 88 1.34 -38.48 7.34
CA ALA A 88 2.30 -37.43 7.07
C ALA A 88 2.07 -36.76 5.69
N ILE A 89 1.79 -37.57 4.65
CA ILE A 89 1.45 -37.05 3.31
C ILE A 89 0.15 -36.25 3.35
N ALA A 90 -0.89 -36.77 4.02
CA ALA A 90 -2.15 -36.09 4.16
C ALA A 90 -2.00 -34.74 4.88
N ALA A 91 -1.22 -34.68 5.94
CA ALA A 91 -0.91 -33.45 6.67
C ALA A 91 -0.23 -32.40 5.77
N ILE A 92 0.79 -32.79 5.01
CA ILE A 92 1.52 -31.88 4.10
C ILE A 92 0.60 -31.37 2.98
N ASN A 93 -0.15 -32.27 2.33
CA ASN A 93 -1.04 -31.91 1.24
C ASN A 93 -2.20 -30.99 1.69
N SER A 94 -2.62 -31.10 2.97
CA SER A 94 -3.65 -30.25 3.56
C SER A 94 -3.10 -28.90 4.07
N GLY A 95 -1.79 -28.66 3.96
CA GLY A 95 -1.18 -27.39 4.33
C GLY A 95 -0.85 -27.25 5.82
N ALA A 96 -0.56 -28.36 6.52
CA ALA A 96 -0.02 -28.31 7.87
C ALA A 96 1.37 -27.65 7.87
N ASP A 97 1.58 -26.72 8.77
CA ASP A 97 2.87 -26.04 8.90
C ASP A 97 3.93 -26.93 9.56
N ARG A 98 3.51 -27.88 10.38
CA ARG A 98 4.35 -28.90 11.03
C ARG A 98 3.58 -30.18 11.30
N TYR A 99 4.33 -31.29 11.29
CA TYR A 99 3.89 -32.61 11.73
C TYR A 99 4.86 -33.11 12.78
N VAL A 100 4.38 -33.43 13.98
CA VAL A 100 5.20 -33.78 15.14
C VAL A 100 4.72 -35.09 15.74
N ILE A 101 5.66 -35.94 16.15
CA ILE A 101 5.34 -37.23 16.76
C ILE A 101 5.22 -37.05 18.26
N LYS A 102 4.22 -37.69 18.89
CA LYS A 102 4.04 -37.74 20.36
C LYS A 102 5.04 -38.74 20.96
N ASP A 103 6.31 -38.32 21.05
CA ASP A 103 7.39 -39.05 21.71
C ASP A 103 7.93 -38.28 22.92
N HIS A 104 9.04 -38.75 23.50
CA HIS A 104 9.68 -38.08 24.65
C HIS A 104 10.18 -36.66 24.35
N ASP A 105 10.38 -36.33 23.08
CA ASP A 105 10.84 -35.00 22.63
C ASP A 105 9.68 -34.06 22.20
N LEU A 106 8.41 -34.49 22.31
CA LEU A 106 7.24 -33.75 21.86
C LEU A 106 7.27 -32.28 22.31
N VAL A 107 7.47 -32.06 23.61
CA VAL A 107 7.45 -30.72 24.19
C VAL A 107 8.53 -29.83 23.61
N ASP A 108 9.75 -30.36 23.44
CA ASP A 108 10.87 -29.60 22.91
C ASP A 108 10.75 -29.33 21.41
N GLN A 109 10.16 -30.27 20.68
CA GLN A 109 9.83 -30.06 19.24
C GLN A 109 8.77 -28.96 19.08
N LEU A 110 7.70 -29.00 19.86
CA LEU A 110 6.64 -27.98 19.83
C LEU A 110 7.15 -26.61 20.30
N ARG A 111 8.00 -26.56 21.33
CA ARG A 111 8.66 -25.31 21.77
C ARG A 111 9.45 -24.66 20.64
N ARG A 112 10.27 -25.44 19.93
CA ARG A 112 11.03 -24.91 18.79
C ARG A 112 10.12 -24.39 17.69
N ALA A 113 9.06 -25.13 17.37
CA ALA A 113 8.10 -24.71 16.36
C ALA A 113 7.36 -23.42 16.77
N VAL A 114 6.84 -23.35 17.99
CA VAL A 114 6.13 -22.18 18.51
C VAL A 114 7.03 -20.94 18.55
N ARG A 115 8.29 -21.07 19.00
CA ARG A 115 9.26 -19.96 18.99
C ARG A 115 9.53 -19.44 17.58
N GLN A 116 9.70 -20.33 16.61
CA GLN A 116 9.91 -19.92 15.20
C GLN A 116 8.70 -19.15 14.64
N VAL A 117 7.50 -19.59 14.98
CA VAL A 117 6.25 -18.90 14.60
C VAL A 117 6.13 -17.54 15.30
N ASP A 118 6.37 -17.48 16.62
CA ASP A 118 6.29 -16.24 17.40
C ASP A 118 7.30 -15.19 16.88
N GLU A 119 8.51 -15.61 16.54
CA GLU A 119 9.53 -14.74 15.93
C GLU A 119 9.08 -14.23 14.56
N THR A 120 8.52 -15.10 13.71
CA THR A 120 8.00 -14.72 12.40
C THR A 120 6.85 -13.70 12.53
N LEU A 121 5.91 -13.91 13.46
CA LEU A 121 4.81 -13.00 13.75
C LEU A 121 5.33 -11.66 14.27
N ARG A 122 6.32 -11.68 15.16
CA ARG A 122 6.94 -10.46 15.69
C ARG A 122 7.59 -9.64 14.58
N LEU A 123 8.39 -10.27 13.72
CA LEU A 123 9.02 -9.58 12.59
C LEU A 123 7.99 -9.01 11.60
N LYS A 124 6.91 -9.74 11.30
CA LYS A 124 5.81 -9.22 10.46
C LYS A 124 5.13 -8.00 11.10
N ASN A 125 4.88 -8.03 12.40
CA ASN A 125 4.25 -6.93 13.13
C ASN A 125 5.17 -5.71 13.21
N GLU A 126 6.47 -5.91 13.46
CA GLU A 126 7.47 -4.84 13.50
C GLU A 126 7.64 -4.18 12.12
N ALA A 127 7.75 -4.98 11.05
CA ALA A 127 7.78 -4.47 9.69
C ALA A 127 6.49 -3.69 9.34
N GLY A 128 5.34 -4.16 9.79
CA GLY A 128 4.05 -3.46 9.63
C GLY A 128 4.00 -2.14 10.40
N TYR A 129 4.55 -2.09 11.61
CA TYR A 129 4.66 -0.86 12.40
C TYR A 129 5.61 0.15 11.75
N LEU A 130 6.82 -0.27 11.38
CA LEU A 130 7.81 0.59 10.72
C LEU A 130 7.30 1.15 9.39
N ARG A 131 6.58 0.34 8.61
CA ARG A 131 5.94 0.81 7.37
C ARG A 131 4.85 1.87 7.63
N ARG A 132 4.06 1.73 8.69
CA ARG A 132 3.05 2.73 9.08
C ARG A 132 3.72 4.04 9.54
N GLU A 133 4.77 3.93 10.33
CA GLU A 133 5.52 5.09 10.80
C GLU A 133 6.19 5.84 9.63
N LEU A 134 6.80 5.10 8.71
CA LEU A 134 7.37 5.65 7.48
C LEU A 134 6.30 6.38 6.65
N ARG A 135 5.12 5.78 6.44
CA ARG A 135 4.01 6.43 5.72
C ARG A 135 3.55 7.72 6.38
N ARG A 136 3.49 7.74 7.72
CA ARG A 136 3.12 8.94 8.48
C ARG A 136 4.16 10.05 8.32
N LEU A 137 5.45 9.71 8.39
CA LEU A 137 6.55 10.65 8.21
C LEU A 137 6.65 11.19 6.77
N THR A 138 6.20 10.40 5.79
CA THR A 138 6.26 10.75 4.36
C THR A 138 4.95 11.35 3.80
N GLY A 139 3.96 11.66 4.66
CA GLY A 139 2.67 12.19 4.21
C GLY A 139 1.81 11.22 3.36
N MET A 140 2.25 9.97 3.24
CA MET A 140 1.55 8.93 2.47
C MET A 140 0.38 8.27 3.22
N ASP A 141 0.14 8.66 4.45
CA ASP A 141 -1.00 8.23 5.28
C ASP A 141 -2.36 8.61 4.66
N LYS A 142 -2.37 9.67 3.84
CA LYS A 142 -3.56 10.12 3.09
C LYS A 142 -3.94 9.20 1.93
N ILE A 143 -3.00 8.37 1.44
CA ILE A 143 -3.25 7.43 0.35
C ILE A 143 -3.58 6.05 0.94
N ILE A 144 -4.86 5.67 0.88
CA ILE A 144 -5.34 4.41 1.44
C ILE A 144 -5.22 3.30 0.39
N GLY A 145 -4.58 2.18 0.76
CA GLY A 145 -4.48 0.99 -0.08
C GLY A 145 -3.39 0.02 0.38
N HIS A 146 -3.66 -1.28 0.25
CA HIS A 146 -2.77 -2.37 0.66
C HIS A 146 -2.51 -3.41 -0.45
N SER A 147 -3.12 -3.22 -1.64
CA SER A 147 -2.94 -4.13 -2.78
C SER A 147 -1.49 -4.11 -3.28
N ALA A 148 -1.10 -5.13 -4.05
CA ALA A 148 0.22 -5.20 -4.69
C ALA A 148 0.46 -3.99 -5.61
N ASN A 149 -0.58 -3.58 -6.37
CA ASN A 149 -0.51 -2.41 -7.25
C ASN A 149 -0.29 -1.11 -6.47
N MET A 150 -0.95 -0.93 -5.32
CA MET A 150 -0.73 0.25 -4.49
C MET A 150 0.67 0.29 -3.88
N ARG A 151 1.23 -0.88 -3.53
CA ARG A 151 2.62 -0.97 -3.08
C ARG A 151 3.60 -0.52 -4.16
N ALA A 152 3.41 -0.98 -5.40
CA ALA A 152 4.21 -0.55 -6.54
C ALA A 152 4.13 0.98 -6.77
N ILE A 153 2.95 1.60 -6.60
CA ILE A 153 2.78 3.06 -6.68
C ILE A 153 3.57 3.75 -5.55
N PHE A 154 3.52 3.26 -4.32
CA PHE A 154 4.32 3.82 -3.22
C PHE A 154 5.83 3.74 -3.50
N ASP A 155 6.32 2.60 -3.98
CA ASP A 155 7.73 2.42 -4.31
C ASP A 155 8.15 3.38 -5.45
N MET A 156 7.27 3.58 -6.44
CA MET A 156 7.50 4.54 -7.54
C MET A 156 7.53 5.99 -7.03
N ILE A 157 6.61 6.40 -6.15
CA ILE A 157 6.62 7.72 -5.53
C ILE A 157 7.97 7.97 -4.84
N MET A 158 8.45 7.03 -4.02
CA MET A 158 9.72 7.16 -3.30
C MET A 158 10.92 7.22 -4.25
N THR A 159 10.85 6.55 -5.39
CA THR A 159 11.90 6.57 -6.41
C THR A 159 11.97 7.89 -7.17
N VAL A 160 10.81 8.47 -7.54
CA VAL A 160 10.77 9.68 -8.37
C VAL A 160 10.78 10.99 -7.56
N ALA A 161 10.36 10.95 -6.30
CA ALA A 161 10.25 12.14 -5.47
C ALA A 161 11.57 12.91 -5.32
N PRO A 162 12.73 12.28 -5.03
CA PRO A 162 14.00 12.97 -4.89
C PRO A 162 14.56 13.56 -6.20
N GLN A 163 14.04 13.09 -7.35
CA GLN A 163 14.54 13.51 -8.65
C GLN A 163 13.93 14.85 -9.07
N ALA A 164 14.69 15.67 -9.81
CA ALA A 164 14.20 16.92 -10.37
C ALA A 164 13.35 16.72 -11.66
N SER A 165 13.19 15.49 -12.12
CA SER A 165 12.47 15.17 -13.35
C SER A 165 10.98 15.55 -13.28
N ARG A 166 10.43 15.87 -14.44
CA ARG A 166 8.98 16.06 -14.64
C ARG A 166 8.27 14.71 -14.51
N VAL A 167 7.07 14.71 -13.93
CA VAL A 167 6.30 13.49 -13.69
C VAL A 167 4.94 13.60 -14.36
N MET A 168 4.53 12.54 -15.06
CA MET A 168 3.18 12.39 -15.61
C MET A 168 2.44 11.29 -14.84
N ILE A 169 1.25 11.62 -14.33
CA ILE A 169 0.37 10.69 -13.61
C ILE A 169 -0.83 10.38 -14.52
N THR A 170 -1.03 9.12 -14.85
CA THR A 170 -2.18 8.68 -15.65
C THR A 170 -3.15 7.87 -14.80
N GLY A 171 -4.45 8.03 -15.04
CA GLY A 171 -5.49 7.28 -14.34
C GLY A 171 -6.86 7.90 -14.49
N GLU A 172 -7.91 7.13 -14.22
CA GLU A 172 -9.29 7.58 -14.30
C GLU A 172 -9.58 8.75 -13.35
N THR A 173 -10.67 9.47 -13.62
CA THR A 173 -11.13 10.54 -12.74
C THR A 173 -11.49 9.96 -11.36
N GLY A 174 -11.10 10.65 -10.29
CA GLY A 174 -11.39 10.20 -8.91
C GLY A 174 -10.41 9.17 -8.33
N THR A 175 -9.38 8.72 -9.05
CA THR A 175 -8.39 7.73 -8.56
C THR A 175 -7.35 8.28 -7.58
N GLY A 176 -7.42 9.57 -7.22
CA GLY A 176 -6.50 10.18 -6.25
C GLY A 176 -5.19 10.68 -6.83
N LYS A 177 -5.15 11.06 -8.13
CA LYS A 177 -3.94 11.59 -8.81
C LYS A 177 -3.33 12.80 -8.07
N GLU A 178 -4.16 13.68 -7.50
CA GLU A 178 -3.68 14.82 -6.71
C GLU A 178 -2.97 14.37 -5.42
N LEU A 179 -3.48 13.33 -4.75
CA LEU A 179 -2.84 12.79 -3.56
C LEU A 179 -1.44 12.22 -3.88
N VAL A 180 -1.32 11.54 -5.04
CA VAL A 180 -0.03 11.04 -5.54
C VAL A 180 0.92 12.20 -5.84
N ALA A 181 0.46 13.24 -6.54
CA ALA A 181 1.27 14.43 -6.85
C ALA A 181 1.76 15.14 -5.57
N ARG A 182 0.88 15.28 -4.58
CA ARG A 182 1.22 15.85 -3.27
C ARG A 182 2.24 14.99 -2.53
N ALA A 183 2.08 13.67 -2.51
CA ALA A 183 3.04 12.75 -1.91
C ALA A 183 4.42 12.82 -2.59
N ILE A 184 4.49 12.98 -3.91
CA ILE A 184 5.75 13.19 -4.64
C ILE A 184 6.41 14.50 -4.20
N HIS A 185 5.65 15.59 -4.05
CA HIS A 185 6.19 16.87 -3.58
C HIS A 185 6.67 16.78 -2.12
N GLU A 186 5.86 16.25 -1.21
CA GLU A 186 6.17 16.12 0.22
C GLU A 186 7.42 15.24 0.49
N ASN A 187 7.77 14.33 -0.43
CA ASN A 187 8.97 13.50 -0.36
C ASN A 187 10.12 13.97 -1.27
N SER A 188 10.01 15.17 -1.84
CA SER A 188 11.02 15.74 -2.71
C SER A 188 12.00 16.65 -1.95
N GLN A 189 13.06 17.08 -2.63
CA GLN A 189 13.98 18.10 -2.10
C GLN A 189 13.33 19.49 -1.97
N ARG A 190 12.11 19.68 -2.54
CA ARG A 190 11.34 20.94 -2.51
C ARG A 190 10.13 20.86 -1.58
N ASN A 191 10.14 19.97 -0.59
CA ASN A 191 8.99 19.70 0.29
C ASN A 191 8.61 20.88 1.21
N GLN A 192 9.50 21.84 1.40
CA GLN A 192 9.25 23.09 2.16
C GLN A 192 8.85 24.27 1.26
N GLU A 193 8.93 24.09 -0.05
CA GLU A 193 8.64 25.11 -1.05
C GLU A 193 7.16 25.05 -1.48
N PRO A 194 6.64 26.07 -2.21
CA PRO A 194 5.23 26.08 -2.63
C PRO A 194 4.83 24.87 -3.46
N PHE A 195 3.65 24.32 -3.15
CA PHE A 195 2.94 23.33 -3.97
C PHE A 195 1.66 23.97 -4.52
N ILE A 196 1.69 24.36 -5.78
CA ILE A 196 0.58 25.05 -6.44
C ILE A 196 -0.17 24.06 -7.32
N THR A 197 -1.50 24.03 -7.21
CA THR A 197 -2.37 23.12 -7.98
C THR A 197 -3.32 23.90 -8.87
N ILE A 198 -3.55 23.42 -10.09
CA ILE A 198 -4.56 23.95 -10.99
C ILE A 198 -5.16 22.81 -11.82
N ASN A 199 -6.50 22.82 -11.95
CA ASN A 199 -7.20 21.95 -12.88
C ASN A 199 -7.36 22.68 -14.22
N CYS A 200 -6.70 22.16 -15.27
CA CYS A 200 -6.68 22.79 -16.60
C CYS A 200 -8.01 22.63 -17.36
N GLY A 201 -8.88 21.71 -16.95
CA GLY A 201 -10.21 21.53 -17.51
C GLY A 201 -11.30 22.41 -16.88
N ALA A 202 -11.00 23.02 -15.73
CA ALA A 202 -12.00 23.81 -14.99
C ALA A 202 -12.19 25.25 -15.54
N PHE A 203 -11.29 25.74 -16.39
CA PHE A 203 -11.28 27.13 -16.83
C PHE A 203 -11.44 27.25 -18.34
N PRO A 204 -12.14 28.28 -18.85
CA PRO A 204 -12.01 28.71 -20.24
C PRO A 204 -10.56 29.07 -20.57
N GLU A 205 -10.16 28.87 -21.84
CA GLU A 205 -8.77 29.02 -22.27
C GLU A 205 -8.12 30.36 -21.87
N THR A 206 -8.85 31.46 -22.09
CA THR A 206 -8.37 32.82 -21.76
C THR A 206 -8.12 33.04 -20.28
N LEU A 207 -8.97 32.45 -19.43
CA LEU A 207 -8.79 32.50 -17.97
C LEU A 207 -7.64 31.58 -17.54
N LEU A 208 -7.53 30.37 -18.08
CA LEU A 208 -6.44 29.47 -17.79
C LEU A 208 -5.08 30.08 -18.14
N GLU A 209 -5.00 30.77 -19.28
CA GLU A 209 -3.79 31.47 -19.70
C GLU A 209 -3.38 32.55 -18.69
N SER A 210 -4.34 33.41 -18.31
CA SER A 210 -4.10 34.49 -17.35
C SER A 210 -3.76 33.98 -15.94
N GLU A 211 -4.35 32.88 -15.49
CA GLU A 211 -4.00 32.25 -14.21
C GLU A 211 -2.60 31.63 -14.25
N LEU A 212 -2.25 30.86 -15.29
CA LEU A 212 -0.96 30.19 -15.39
C LEU A 212 0.21 31.15 -15.54
N PHE A 213 0.11 32.13 -16.48
CA PHE A 213 1.24 32.98 -16.86
C PHE A 213 1.17 34.37 -16.25
N GLY A 214 0.01 34.79 -15.73
CA GLY A 214 -0.24 36.17 -15.26
C GLY A 214 -0.51 37.13 -16.42
N TYR A 215 -0.78 38.40 -16.08
CA TYR A 215 -1.03 39.44 -17.06
C TYR A 215 -0.60 40.80 -16.56
N VAL A 216 -0.34 41.71 -17.51
CA VAL A 216 -0.08 43.11 -17.20
C VAL A 216 -1.34 43.94 -17.37
N LYS A 217 -1.41 45.09 -16.68
CA LYS A 217 -2.50 46.05 -16.84
C LYS A 217 -2.71 46.41 -18.31
N GLY A 218 -3.99 46.35 -18.77
CA GLY A 218 -4.35 46.63 -20.15
C GLY A 218 -4.24 45.46 -21.11
N ALA A 219 -3.85 44.26 -20.66
CA ALA A 219 -3.70 43.08 -21.53
C ALA A 219 -5.03 42.63 -22.20
N PHE A 220 -6.14 42.86 -21.53
CA PHE A 220 -7.50 42.58 -22.04
C PHE A 220 -8.53 43.45 -21.31
N THR A 221 -9.79 43.47 -21.80
CA THR A 221 -10.89 44.22 -21.16
C THR A 221 -11.14 43.68 -19.74
N GLY A 222 -10.90 44.52 -18.73
CA GLY A 222 -10.96 44.13 -17.31
C GLY A 222 -9.61 43.90 -16.59
N ALA A 223 -8.52 43.97 -17.32
CA ALA A 223 -7.16 43.93 -16.73
C ALA A 223 -6.78 45.29 -16.11
N ASN A 224 -7.32 45.58 -14.92
CA ASN A 224 -7.12 46.87 -14.24
C ASN A 224 -5.79 46.98 -13.52
N GLU A 225 -5.13 45.86 -13.22
CA GLU A 225 -3.86 45.77 -12.48
C GLU A 225 -2.96 44.66 -13.06
N ASN A 226 -1.70 44.63 -12.63
CA ASN A 226 -0.82 43.52 -12.95
C ASN A 226 -1.12 42.35 -12.02
N ARG A 227 -1.22 41.11 -12.57
CA ARG A 227 -1.43 39.91 -11.77
C ARG A 227 -0.35 38.88 -12.06
N GLN A 228 0.27 38.41 -10.99
CA GLN A 228 1.26 37.35 -11.07
C GLN A 228 0.61 36.00 -11.40
N GLY A 229 1.21 35.23 -12.34
CA GLY A 229 0.74 33.89 -12.70
C GLY A 229 1.24 32.80 -11.74
N LEU A 230 0.55 31.64 -11.80
CA LEU A 230 0.83 30.50 -10.93
C LEU A 230 2.23 29.92 -11.15
N PHE A 231 2.80 29.97 -12.36
CA PHE A 231 4.20 29.57 -12.60
C PHE A 231 5.17 30.39 -11.78
N LYS A 232 4.97 31.69 -11.70
CA LYS A 232 5.81 32.57 -10.90
C LYS A 232 5.58 32.38 -9.40
N ALA A 233 4.34 32.10 -8.99
CA ALA A 233 4.00 31.78 -7.60
C ALA A 233 4.59 30.42 -7.14
N ALA A 234 4.79 29.48 -8.07
CA ALA A 234 5.41 28.17 -7.80
C ALA A 234 6.94 28.18 -7.89
N ASN A 235 7.57 29.36 -8.10
CA ASN A 235 9.03 29.44 -8.28
C ASN A 235 9.78 28.87 -7.06
N GLY A 236 10.79 28.04 -7.29
CA GLY A 236 11.50 27.25 -6.27
C GLY A 236 10.80 25.95 -5.90
N GLY A 237 9.47 25.86 -6.11
CA GLY A 237 8.60 24.77 -5.67
C GLY A 237 8.15 23.82 -6.77
N THR A 238 6.87 23.42 -6.67
CA THR A 238 6.23 22.45 -7.57
C THR A 238 4.88 22.97 -8.04
N ILE A 239 4.59 22.84 -9.33
CA ILE A 239 3.25 23.05 -9.88
C ILE A 239 2.63 21.70 -10.30
N PHE A 240 1.40 21.47 -9.89
CA PHE A 240 0.59 20.32 -10.29
C PHE A 240 -0.48 20.77 -11.28
N LEU A 241 -0.42 20.23 -12.50
CA LEU A 241 -1.33 20.52 -13.61
C LEU A 241 -2.27 19.31 -13.79
N ASP A 242 -3.48 19.39 -13.23
CA ASP A 242 -4.46 18.33 -13.41
C ASP A 242 -5.21 18.48 -14.74
N GLU A 243 -5.65 17.35 -15.28
CA GLU A 243 -6.39 17.27 -16.55
C GLU A 243 -5.69 17.97 -17.74
N ILE A 244 -4.36 17.85 -17.82
CA ILE A 244 -3.56 18.51 -18.88
C ILE A 244 -4.03 18.13 -20.30
N GLY A 245 -4.61 16.94 -20.48
CA GLY A 245 -5.17 16.47 -21.74
C GLY A 245 -6.40 17.28 -22.23
N ASN A 246 -6.94 18.19 -21.42
CA ASN A 246 -8.04 19.08 -21.80
C ASN A 246 -7.57 20.45 -22.29
N MET A 247 -6.27 20.75 -22.25
CA MET A 247 -5.72 21.99 -22.77
C MET A 247 -5.86 22.08 -24.30
N SER A 248 -6.19 23.27 -24.79
CA SER A 248 -6.16 23.58 -26.22
C SER A 248 -4.73 23.54 -26.80
N LEU A 249 -4.60 23.33 -28.09
CA LEU A 249 -3.30 23.30 -28.75
C LEU A 249 -2.47 24.58 -28.53
N PRO A 250 -3.03 25.79 -28.65
CA PRO A 250 -2.27 27.01 -28.36
C PRO A 250 -1.72 27.03 -26.93
N MET A 251 -2.50 26.58 -25.93
CA MET A 251 -2.07 26.48 -24.54
C MET A 251 -0.95 25.44 -24.35
N GLN A 252 -1.06 24.30 -25.01
CA GLN A 252 -0.01 23.27 -24.99
C GLN A 252 1.33 23.82 -25.51
N VAL A 253 1.31 24.60 -26.60
CA VAL A 253 2.51 25.23 -27.16
C VAL A 253 3.13 26.24 -26.19
N LYS A 254 2.32 27.07 -25.54
CA LYS A 254 2.81 28.02 -24.51
C LYS A 254 3.40 27.31 -23.32
N LEU A 255 2.72 26.29 -22.82
CA LEU A 255 3.23 25.48 -21.72
C LEU A 255 4.55 24.80 -22.09
N PHE A 256 4.64 24.22 -23.30
CA PHE A 256 5.86 23.56 -23.77
C PHE A 256 7.06 24.53 -23.78
N ARG A 257 6.88 25.78 -24.25
CA ARG A 257 7.92 26.81 -24.19
C ARG A 257 8.39 27.08 -22.77
N VAL A 258 7.46 27.28 -21.83
CA VAL A 258 7.82 27.50 -20.42
C VAL A 258 8.59 26.31 -19.85
N LEU A 259 8.18 25.09 -20.18
CA LEU A 259 8.88 23.88 -19.75
C LEU A 259 10.27 23.73 -20.35
N GLN A 260 10.48 24.20 -21.60
CA GLN A 260 11.75 24.05 -22.29
C GLN A 260 12.73 25.17 -21.92
N GLU A 261 12.25 26.42 -21.82
CA GLU A 261 13.08 27.61 -21.67
C GLU A 261 13.28 27.99 -20.20
N GLY A 262 12.44 27.47 -19.28
CA GLY A 262 12.47 27.89 -17.88
C GLY A 262 12.09 29.37 -17.66
N LYS A 263 11.28 29.92 -18.58
CA LYS A 263 10.88 31.32 -18.55
C LYS A 263 9.38 31.46 -18.73
N VAL A 264 8.78 32.44 -18.05
CA VAL A 264 7.38 32.76 -18.16
C VAL A 264 7.19 34.20 -18.65
N ARG A 265 6.25 34.39 -19.59
CA ARG A 265 5.87 35.70 -20.12
C ARG A 265 4.41 35.99 -19.80
N PRO A 266 4.11 37.05 -19.04
CA PRO A 266 2.75 37.46 -18.75
C PRO A 266 1.97 37.88 -20.01
N VAL A 267 0.67 37.68 -20.02
CA VAL A 267 -0.21 38.12 -21.12
C VAL A 267 -0.12 39.63 -21.26
N GLY A 268 0.08 40.12 -22.50
CA GLY A 268 0.24 41.53 -22.81
C GLY A 268 1.64 42.08 -22.52
N SER A 269 2.60 41.28 -22.05
CA SER A 269 3.98 41.68 -21.82
C SER A 269 4.94 41.08 -22.84
N ASN A 270 6.06 41.80 -23.11
CA ASN A 270 7.19 41.26 -23.83
C ASN A 270 8.35 40.84 -22.89
N GLU A 271 8.20 41.10 -21.59
CA GLU A 271 9.21 40.74 -20.61
C GLU A 271 9.07 39.27 -20.18
N GLU A 272 10.20 38.60 -20.09
CA GLU A 272 10.30 37.23 -19.61
C GLU A 272 10.93 37.20 -18.21
N THR A 273 10.40 36.31 -17.36
CA THR A 273 10.94 36.08 -16.01
C THR A 273 11.42 34.63 -15.94
N GLU A 274 12.65 34.42 -15.50
CA GLU A 274 13.18 33.07 -15.24
C GLU A 274 12.49 32.43 -14.03
N ILE A 275 12.19 31.14 -14.16
CA ILE A 275 11.55 30.35 -13.14
C ILE A 275 12.23 28.98 -13.01
N ASP A 276 12.32 28.47 -11.79
CA ASP A 276 12.74 27.13 -11.47
C ASP A 276 11.56 26.39 -10.82
N VAL A 277 10.75 25.70 -11.62
CA VAL A 277 9.54 25.03 -11.16
C VAL A 277 9.56 23.56 -11.56
N ARG A 278 9.40 22.66 -10.58
CA ARG A 278 9.15 21.26 -10.86
C ARG A 278 7.71 21.08 -11.32
N VAL A 279 7.50 20.37 -12.44
CA VAL A 279 6.16 20.13 -12.98
C VAL A 279 5.75 18.69 -12.78
N ILE A 280 4.58 18.51 -12.16
CA ILE A 280 3.85 17.25 -12.10
C ILE A 280 2.55 17.47 -12.86
N ALA A 281 2.25 16.62 -13.83
CA ALA A 281 1.03 16.72 -14.64
C ALA A 281 0.18 15.46 -14.46
N ALA A 282 -1.14 15.59 -14.58
CA ALA A 282 -2.06 14.47 -14.55
C ALA A 282 -3.06 14.51 -15.70
N THR A 283 -3.48 13.32 -16.15
CA THR A 283 -4.52 13.16 -17.17
C THR A 283 -5.28 11.86 -17.00
N ASN A 284 -6.55 11.86 -17.38
CA ASN A 284 -7.37 10.67 -17.54
C ASN A 284 -7.39 10.15 -18.99
N LYS A 285 -6.78 10.87 -19.94
CA LYS A 285 -6.73 10.49 -21.35
C LYS A 285 -5.55 9.56 -21.62
N ASP A 286 -5.78 8.57 -22.47
CA ASP A 286 -4.74 7.74 -23.05
C ASP A 286 -3.97 8.55 -24.10
N LEU A 287 -2.82 9.11 -23.68
CA LEU A 287 -2.01 9.97 -24.54
C LEU A 287 -1.41 9.19 -25.72
N GLU A 288 -1.12 7.91 -25.56
CA GLU A 288 -0.57 7.08 -26.66
C GLU A 288 -1.59 6.92 -27.78
N LYS A 289 -2.84 6.61 -27.42
CA LYS A 289 -3.94 6.57 -28.40
C LYS A 289 -4.22 7.93 -29.03
N ALA A 290 -4.14 9.02 -28.27
CA ALA A 290 -4.34 10.36 -28.78
C ALA A 290 -3.25 10.77 -29.78
N ILE A 291 -1.98 10.37 -29.55
CA ILE A 291 -0.87 10.59 -30.48
C ILE A 291 -1.06 9.75 -31.73
N ALA A 292 -1.38 8.46 -31.61
CA ALA A 292 -1.59 7.55 -32.72
C ALA A 292 -2.74 8.02 -33.64
N ALA A 293 -3.85 8.48 -33.06
CA ALA A 293 -4.98 9.00 -33.83
C ALA A 293 -4.63 10.28 -34.63
N LYS A 294 -3.78 11.17 -34.09
CA LYS A 294 -3.30 12.34 -34.80
C LYS A 294 -2.29 12.01 -35.91
N SER A 295 -1.42 11.03 -35.71
CA SER A 295 -0.46 10.55 -36.69
C SER A 295 -1.12 9.85 -37.90
N ALA A 296 -2.31 9.27 -37.68
CA ALA A 296 -3.09 8.63 -38.74
C ALA A 296 -3.96 9.62 -39.57
N SER A 297 -4.06 10.89 -39.14
CA SER A 297 -4.88 11.93 -39.78
C SER A 297 -4.06 12.94 -40.58
N ASN A 298 -2.73 12.78 -40.63
CA ASN A 298 -1.77 13.48 -41.48
C ASN A 298 -1.21 12.54 -42.56
#